data_07899e7fdd7a0687f144fa09fffc91fb
#
_entry.id   07899e7fdd7a0687f144fa09fffc91fb
#
_cell.length_a   1.000
_cell.length_b   1.000
_cell.length_c   1.000
_cell.angle_alpha   90.00
_cell.angle_beta   90.00
_cell.angle_gamma   90.00
#
_symmetry.space_group_name_H-M   'P 1'
#
loop_
_entity.id
_entity.type
_entity.pdbx_description
1 polymer ?
#
loop_
_entity_poly.entity_id
_entity_poly.type
_entity_poly.pdbx_seq_one_letter_code
_entity_poly.pdbx_strand_id
1 'polypeptide(L)' 'MSTQIDIEEKLSHLIRTVDDLSDVVARQEREIAVLTRQVMRLTERAEADAEGSVTLTDQRPPHY' A
#
# COMPACT_ATOMS: atom_id res chain seq x y z
N MET A 1 -0.85 46.18 -6.41
CA MET A 1 -2.22 46.14 -6.24
C MET A 1 -2.76 44.77 -6.37
N SER A 2 -3.51 44.57 -7.43
CA SER A 2 -4.12 43.26 -7.61
C SER A 2 -3.08 42.16 -7.77
N THR A 3 -1.87 42.48 -8.22
CA THR A 3 -0.84 41.48 -8.40
C THR A 3 -0.47 40.83 -7.08
N GLN A 4 -0.31 41.59 -6.01
CA GLN A 4 0.03 41.05 -4.73
C GLN A 4 -1.12 40.21 -4.17
N ILE A 5 -2.34 40.67 -4.32
CA ILE A 5 -3.52 39.94 -3.89
C ILE A 5 -3.61 38.62 -4.66
N ASP A 6 -3.36 38.66 -5.98
CA ASP A 6 -3.39 37.46 -6.80
C ASP A 6 -2.36 36.45 -6.32
N ILE A 7 -1.15 36.92 -6.01
CA ILE A 7 -0.10 36.03 -5.53
C ILE A 7 -0.49 35.40 -4.20
N GLU A 8 -1.05 36.19 -3.30
CA GLU A 8 -1.46 35.70 -1.99
C GLU A 8 -2.57 34.66 -2.11
N GLU A 9 -3.51 34.91 -3.03
CA GLU A 9 -4.59 33.96 -3.25
C GLU A 9 -4.05 32.65 -3.82
N LYS A 10 -3.14 32.73 -4.77
CA LYS A 10 -2.55 31.53 -5.35
C LYS A 10 -1.72 30.79 -4.33
N LEU A 11 -1.01 31.51 -3.48
CA LEU A 11 -0.21 30.89 -2.45
C LEU A 11 -1.11 30.17 -1.45
N SER A 12 -2.19 30.81 -1.05
CA SER A 12 -3.14 30.18 -0.12
C SER A 12 -3.74 28.91 -0.74
N HIS A 13 -4.06 28.98 -2.03
CA HIS A 13 -4.58 27.82 -2.73
C HIS A 13 -3.56 26.69 -2.76
N LEU A 14 -2.31 27.03 -3.04
CA LEU A 14 -1.25 26.04 -3.09
C LEU A 14 -1.03 25.39 -1.73
N ILE A 15 -1.05 26.18 -0.68
CA ILE A 15 -0.87 25.64 0.66
C ILE A 15 -1.98 24.65 0.99
N ARG A 16 -3.21 25.01 0.66
CA ARG A 16 -4.35 24.13 0.91
C ARG A 16 -4.22 22.85 0.09
N THR A 17 -3.80 22.98 -1.17
CA THR A 17 -3.64 21.83 -2.04
C THR A 17 -2.56 20.90 -1.50
N VAL A 18 -1.45 21.45 -1.03
CA VAL A 18 -0.38 20.65 -0.48
C VAL A 18 -0.85 19.93 0.79
N ASP A 19 -1.61 20.63 1.64
CA ASP A 19 -2.14 19.99 2.84
C ASP A 19 -3.07 18.84 2.47
N ASP A 20 -3.93 19.04 1.48
CA ASP A 20 -4.84 17.99 1.04
C ASP A 20 -4.07 16.80 0.49
N LEU A 21 -3.04 17.07 -0.31
CA LEU A 21 -2.22 16.01 -0.87
C LEU A 21 -1.47 15.25 0.21
N SER A 22 -1.00 15.96 1.23
CA SER A 22 -0.33 15.32 2.36
C SER A 22 -1.27 14.34 3.05
N ASP A 23 -2.54 14.71 3.22
CA ASP A 23 -3.53 13.82 3.82
C ASP A 23 -3.77 12.60 2.94
N VAL A 24 -3.83 12.81 1.63
CA VAL A 24 -4.02 11.71 0.68
C VAL A 24 -2.84 10.75 0.75
N VAL A 25 -1.63 11.28 0.76
CA VAL A 25 -0.44 10.45 0.82
C VAL A 25 -0.41 9.63 2.10
N ALA A 26 -0.73 10.27 3.23
CA ALA A 26 -0.74 9.55 4.50
C ALA A 26 -1.75 8.41 4.48
N ARG A 27 -2.94 8.65 3.91
CA ARG A 27 -3.95 7.60 3.81
C ARG A 27 -3.48 6.47 2.91
N GLN A 28 -2.87 6.82 1.79
CA GLN A 28 -2.38 5.81 0.86
C GLN A 28 -1.25 4.99 1.48
N GLU A 29 -0.40 5.60 2.26
CA GLU A 29 0.65 4.87 2.96
C GLU A 29 0.07 3.85 3.92
N ARG A 30 -1.00 4.22 4.61
CA ARG A 30 -1.67 3.27 5.51
C ARG A 30 -2.30 2.13 4.73
N GLU A 31 -2.90 2.43 3.58
CA GLU A 31 -3.50 1.41 2.75
C GLU A 31 -2.45 0.46 2.20
N ILE A 32 -1.32 1.01 1.78
CA ILE A 32 -0.23 0.21 1.27
C ILE A 32 0.31 -0.71 2.38
N ALA A 33 0.43 -0.20 3.59
CA ALA A 33 0.90 -1.01 4.70
C ALA A 33 -0.03 -2.19 4.97
N VAL A 34 -1.34 -1.96 4.91
CA VAL A 34 -2.31 -3.03 5.10
C VAL A 34 -2.19 -4.07 3.99
N LEU A 35 -2.13 -3.60 2.75
CA LEU A 35 -2.03 -4.51 1.61
C LEU A 35 -0.73 -5.30 1.65
N THR A 36 0.36 -4.66 2.04
CA THR A 36 1.64 -5.33 2.15
C THR A 36 1.56 -6.47 3.16
N ARG A 37 0.95 -6.22 4.32
CA ARG A 37 0.80 -7.26 5.32
C ARG A 37 -0.06 -8.42 4.82
N GLN A 38 -1.11 -8.11 4.06
CA GLN A 38 -1.97 -9.15 3.52
C GLN A 38 -1.23 -10.00 2.51
N VAL A 39 -0.44 -9.35 1.65
CA VAL A 39 0.36 -10.09 0.67
C VAL A 39 1.37 -10.97 1.36
N MET A 40 2.02 -10.47 2.40
CA MET A 40 3.00 -11.27 3.13
C MET A 40 2.35 -12.48 3.76
N ARG A 41 1.16 -12.31 4.35
CA ARG A 41 0.46 -13.44 4.94
C ARG A 41 0.07 -14.47 3.91
N LEU A 42 -0.41 -14.02 2.75
CA LEU A 42 -0.78 -14.93 1.69
C LEU A 42 0.44 -15.66 1.13
N THR A 43 1.55 -14.97 1.03
CA THR A 43 2.78 -15.56 0.55
C THR A 43 3.27 -16.64 1.52
N GLU A 44 3.24 -16.35 2.82
CA GLU A 44 3.65 -17.31 3.83
C GLU A 44 2.76 -18.54 3.80
N ARG A 45 1.46 -18.32 3.64
CA ARG A 45 0.52 -19.44 3.58
C ARG A 45 0.77 -20.29 2.34
N ALA A 46 1.03 -19.65 1.21
CA ALA A 46 1.30 -20.37 -0.03
C ALA A 46 2.57 -21.18 0.09
N GLU A 47 3.60 -20.62 0.72
CA GLU A 47 4.85 -21.33 0.93
C GLU A 47 4.67 -22.51 1.86
N ALA A 48 3.89 -22.33 2.92
CA ALA A 48 3.62 -23.42 3.85
C ALA A 48 2.84 -24.52 3.16
N ASP A 49 1.85 -24.18 2.35
CA ASP A 49 1.08 -25.16 1.61
C ASP A 49 1.96 -25.92 0.61
N ALA A 50 2.84 -25.19 -0.06
CA ALA A 50 3.74 -25.83 -1.02
C ALA A 50 4.68 -26.80 -0.34
N GLU A 51 5.22 -26.42 0.82
CA GLU A 51 6.09 -27.31 1.57
C GLU A 51 5.34 -28.52 2.07
N GLY A 52 4.11 -28.31 2.53
CA GLY A 52 3.29 -29.43 2.97
C GLY A 52 3.00 -30.39 1.83
N SER A 53 2.73 -29.84 0.65
CA SER A 53 2.47 -30.68 -0.52
C SER A 53 3.69 -31.51 -0.88
N VAL A 54 4.86 -30.90 -0.83
CA VAL A 54 6.10 -31.60 -1.16
C VAL A 54 6.37 -32.75 -0.21
N THR A 55 6.15 -32.51 1.06
CA THR A 55 6.43 -33.56 2.05
C THR A 55 5.44 -34.71 1.97
N LEU A 56 4.26 -34.45 1.51
CA LEU A 56 3.25 -35.49 1.40
C LEU A 56 3.50 -36.47 0.31
N THR A 57 4.15 -36.37 -0.74
CA THR A 57 4.29 -37.26 -1.83
C THR A 57 5.47 -37.91 -2.11
N ASP A 58 5.58 -37.78 -1.97
CA ASP A 58 6.40 -38.25 -2.29
C ASP A 58 6.35 -38.61 -2.69
N GLN A 59 5.61 -38.20 -2.70
CA GLN A 59 5.62 -38.30 -2.95
C GLN A 59 5.02 -38.19 -3.25
N ARG A 60 4.14 -37.97 -3.49
CA ARG A 60 3.80 -37.70 -3.62
C ARG A 60 3.13 -37.60 -3.67
N PRO A 61 2.76 -37.88 -3.73
CA PRO A 61 2.28 -37.65 -3.67
C PRO A 61 1.56 -37.33 -3.44
N PRO A 62 1.14 -37.16 -3.48
CA PRO A 62 0.80 -36.66 -3.15
C PRO A 62 0.16 -36.24 -2.81
N HIS A 63 -0.38 -35.96 -2.82
CA HIS A 63 -0.46 -35.40 -2.28
C HIS A 63 -0.85 -34.90 -2.20
N TYR A 64 -1.44 -34.47 -2.30
CA TYR A 64 -1.44 -34.00 -1.86
C TYR A 64 -1.70 -33.66 -1.79
#